data_216bd57ee2d4e054112165e9b34c16c3
#
_entry.id   216bd57ee2d4e054112165e9b34c16c3
#
_cell.length_a   1.000
_cell.length_b   1.000
_cell.length_c   1.000
_cell.angle_alpha   90.00
_cell.angle_beta   90.00
_cell.angle_gamma   90.00
#
_symmetry.space_group_name_H-M   'P 1'
#
loop_
_entity.id
_entity.type
_entity.pdbx_description
1 polymer ?
#
loop_
_entity_poly.entity_id
_entity_poly.type
_entity_poly.pdbx_seq_one_letter_code
_entity_poly.pdbx_strand_id
1 'polypeptide(L)'
;SDIPVILLLNKADHEKQDLNLGEFAGLGFDDHIFLSAAHGRGFSELASRLDGFLKQKGAPLKEELEEEPENGEETALPIKVAVVGRPNAGKSSLVNTILRDRRTIVSNVAGTTRDAIDIPYLHDSQPYVLIDTAGMRPRSRRDTSVEVFSAMRSEKALRRADICLLVIDIAAGITQPDRRTAGIIAEEGKPCIIIVNKFDLFHPNASRKDRMAEVEEQVRRELFFISYAPFIATSAKKAEGVEIIFKVITRIRRESHNLPTTGQLNRLIQLAQQMNPPGAASGSARGMTI
;
A
#
# COMPACT_ATOMS: atom_id res chain seq x y z
N SER A 1 -30.09 -14.48 8.97
CA SER A 1 -28.70 -14.16 9.35
C SER A 1 -28.74 -12.95 10.27
N ASP A 2 -28.60 -13.21 11.57
CA ASP A 2 -28.60 -12.14 12.58
C ASP A 2 -27.25 -11.41 12.57
N ILE A 3 -27.17 -10.39 11.74
CA ILE A 3 -26.07 -9.43 11.78
C ILE A 3 -26.47 -8.36 12.79
N PRO A 4 -25.73 -8.16 13.89
CA PRO A 4 -26.02 -7.10 14.83
C PRO A 4 -25.85 -5.73 14.14
N VAL A 5 -26.79 -4.84 14.36
CA VAL A 5 -26.81 -3.49 13.77
C VAL A 5 -26.88 -2.47 14.90
N ILE A 6 -26.02 -1.48 14.90
CA ILE A 6 -26.02 -0.34 15.82
C ILE A 6 -26.31 0.92 15.00
N LEU A 7 -27.29 1.69 15.39
CA LEU A 7 -27.57 3.00 14.79
C LEU A 7 -26.63 4.06 15.42
N LEU A 8 -25.79 4.70 14.60
CA LEU A 8 -24.90 5.77 15.05
C LEU A 8 -25.51 7.14 14.72
N LEU A 9 -25.84 7.90 15.74
CA LEU A 9 -26.38 9.25 15.64
C LEU A 9 -25.25 10.27 15.78
N ASN A 10 -24.68 10.69 14.64
CA ASN A 10 -23.53 11.60 14.61
C ASN A 10 -23.94 13.06 14.75
N LYS A 11 -22.97 13.94 15.10
CA LYS A 11 -23.11 15.37 15.39
C LYS A 11 -23.84 15.67 16.70
N ALA A 12 -23.81 14.74 17.66
CA ALA A 12 -24.29 14.95 19.02
C ALA A 12 -23.20 15.64 19.86
N ASP A 13 -22.96 16.92 19.59
CA ASP A 13 -21.85 17.68 20.20
C ASP A 13 -22.11 18.01 21.67
N HIS A 14 -23.42 18.02 22.10
CA HIS A 14 -23.85 18.30 23.47
C HIS A 14 -24.91 17.32 23.91
N GLU A 15 -24.94 16.99 25.20
CA GLU A 15 -25.94 16.07 25.83
C GLU A 15 -27.37 16.44 25.59
N LYS A 16 -27.69 17.73 25.36
CA LYS A 16 -29.04 18.20 25.03
C LYS A 16 -29.57 17.68 23.70
N GLN A 17 -28.67 17.27 22.79
CA GLN A 17 -29.04 16.71 21.48
C GLN A 17 -29.45 15.23 21.59
N ASP A 18 -29.10 14.54 22.68
CA ASP A 18 -29.49 13.17 22.96
C ASP A 18 -31.02 13.05 23.18
N LEU A 19 -31.70 14.18 23.43
CA LEU A 19 -33.17 14.23 23.62
C LEU A 19 -33.98 14.11 22.32
N ASN A 20 -33.36 14.23 21.15
CA ASN A 20 -34.02 14.16 19.84
C ASN A 20 -34.21 12.73 19.31
N LEU A 21 -34.17 11.74 20.20
CA LEU A 21 -34.33 10.32 19.84
C LEU A 21 -35.62 10.03 19.12
N GLY A 22 -36.70 10.83 19.42
CA GLY A 22 -38.00 10.67 18.82
C GLY A 22 -38.05 10.80 17.30
N GLU A 23 -37.13 11.57 16.72
CA GLU A 23 -37.02 11.73 15.26
C GLU A 23 -36.51 10.47 14.56
N PHE A 24 -35.72 9.64 15.27
CA PHE A 24 -35.09 8.44 14.76
C PHE A 24 -35.79 7.15 15.17
N ALA A 25 -36.74 7.21 16.07
CA ALA A 25 -37.52 6.05 16.55
C ALA A 25 -38.25 5.32 15.42
N GLY A 26 -38.64 6.05 14.38
CA GLY A 26 -39.28 5.49 13.17
C GLY A 26 -38.36 4.59 12.32
N LEU A 27 -37.04 4.55 12.56
CA LEU A 27 -36.11 3.70 11.83
C LEU A 27 -36.11 2.26 12.33
N GLY A 28 -36.72 1.97 13.50
CA GLY A 28 -36.86 0.59 14.01
C GLY A 28 -35.59 -0.06 14.50
N PHE A 29 -34.58 0.70 14.93
CA PHE A 29 -33.36 0.18 15.55
C PHE A 29 -33.46 0.36 17.08
N ASP A 30 -33.35 -0.76 17.79
CA ASP A 30 -33.36 -0.76 19.26
C ASP A 30 -32.03 -0.33 19.88
N ASP A 31 -30.93 -0.61 19.18
CA ASP A 31 -29.58 -0.29 19.64
C ASP A 31 -29.03 0.95 18.91
N HIS A 32 -28.70 1.99 19.68
CA HIS A 32 -28.21 3.25 19.13
C HIS A 32 -27.14 3.88 20.02
N ILE A 33 -26.25 4.66 19.43
CA ILE A 33 -25.19 5.41 20.12
C ILE A 33 -25.14 6.83 19.58
N PHE A 34 -25.17 7.82 20.49
CA PHE A 34 -24.88 9.20 20.14
C PHE A 34 -23.38 9.44 20.09
N LEU A 35 -22.90 10.00 18.99
CA LEU A 35 -21.48 10.32 18.85
C LEU A 35 -21.27 11.69 18.21
N SER A 36 -20.11 12.27 18.47
CA SER A 36 -19.60 13.44 17.78
C SER A 36 -18.23 13.13 17.23
N ALA A 37 -18.12 12.94 15.91
CA ALA A 37 -16.86 12.69 15.25
C ALA A 37 -15.89 13.88 15.35
N ALA A 38 -16.42 15.12 15.47
CA ALA A 38 -15.62 16.32 15.64
C ALA A 38 -14.99 16.44 17.03
N HIS A 39 -15.69 15.95 18.06
CA HIS A 39 -15.27 16.12 19.46
C HIS A 39 -14.89 14.81 20.16
N GLY A 40 -14.87 13.69 19.44
CA GLY A 40 -14.48 12.40 20.01
C GLY A 40 -15.46 11.80 21.02
N ARG A 41 -16.68 12.37 21.15
CA ARG A 41 -17.72 11.90 22.08
C ARG A 41 -18.34 10.59 21.56
N GLY A 42 -18.62 9.64 22.48
CA GLY A 42 -19.34 8.39 22.17
C GLY A 42 -18.46 7.26 21.60
N PHE A 43 -17.19 7.50 21.27
CA PHE A 43 -16.33 6.49 20.68
C PHE A 43 -15.95 5.38 21.66
N SER A 44 -15.79 5.68 22.95
CA SER A 44 -15.53 4.67 23.98
C SER A 44 -16.70 3.70 24.15
N GLU A 45 -17.94 4.23 24.07
CA GLU A 45 -19.14 3.41 24.11
C GLU A 45 -19.26 2.53 22.86
N LEU A 46 -19.00 3.10 21.69
CA LEU A 46 -18.97 2.35 20.43
C LEU A 46 -17.93 1.21 20.47
N ALA A 47 -16.73 1.49 20.95
CA ALA A 47 -15.68 0.48 21.08
C ALA A 47 -16.10 -0.66 22.03
N SER A 48 -16.67 -0.31 23.20
CA SER A 48 -17.15 -1.31 24.17
C SER A 48 -18.26 -2.20 23.61
N ARG A 49 -19.19 -1.62 22.80
CA ARG A 49 -20.25 -2.39 22.14
C ARG A 49 -19.71 -3.31 21.06
N LEU A 50 -18.76 -2.83 20.25
CA LEU A 50 -18.10 -3.65 19.23
C LEU A 50 -17.34 -4.81 19.86
N ASP A 51 -16.61 -4.56 20.96
CA ASP A 51 -15.91 -5.61 21.70
C ASP A 51 -16.89 -6.65 22.25
N GLY A 52 -18.05 -6.23 22.75
CA GLY A 52 -19.11 -7.12 23.19
C GLY A 52 -19.61 -8.05 22.08
N PHE A 53 -19.84 -7.53 20.89
CA PHE A 53 -20.27 -8.34 19.74
C PHE A 53 -19.16 -9.28 19.24
N LEU A 54 -17.91 -8.83 19.23
CA LEU A 54 -16.77 -9.66 18.83
C LEU A 54 -16.58 -10.84 19.80
N LYS A 55 -16.71 -10.60 21.12
CA LYS A 55 -16.68 -11.64 22.15
C LYS A 55 -17.76 -12.69 21.96
N GLN A 56 -19.01 -12.26 21.70
CA GLN A 56 -20.13 -13.18 21.45
C GLN A 56 -19.93 -14.05 20.20
N LYS A 57 -19.20 -13.55 19.18
CA LYS A 57 -18.90 -14.30 17.97
C LYS A 57 -17.62 -15.13 18.06
N GLY A 58 -16.97 -15.20 19.23
CA GLY A 58 -15.72 -15.95 19.41
C GLY A 58 -14.56 -15.37 18.62
N ALA A 59 -14.58 -14.08 18.31
CA ALA A 59 -13.43 -13.41 17.73
C ALA A 59 -12.34 -13.30 18.83
N PRO A 60 -11.06 -13.69 18.53
CA PRO A 60 -9.99 -13.55 19.51
C PRO A 60 -9.82 -12.09 19.89
N LEU A 61 -9.78 -11.81 21.20
CA LEU A 61 -9.49 -10.49 21.72
C LEU A 61 -8.03 -10.13 21.45
N LYS A 62 -7.73 -8.84 21.40
CA LYS A 62 -6.36 -8.35 21.25
C LYS A 62 -5.43 -8.89 22.35
N GLU A 63 -5.97 -9.12 23.57
CA GLU A 63 -5.27 -9.74 24.70
C GLU A 63 -4.94 -11.22 24.48
N GLU A 64 -5.78 -11.96 23.72
CA GLU A 64 -5.49 -13.35 23.31
C GLU A 64 -4.53 -13.42 22.09
N LEU A 65 -4.38 -12.29 21.36
CA LEU A 65 -3.38 -12.15 20.30
C LEU A 65 -2.02 -11.66 20.83
N GLU A 66 -1.99 -11.16 22.08
CA GLU A 66 -0.80 -10.69 22.81
C GLU A 66 -0.27 -11.74 23.80
N GLU A 67 -0.82 -12.96 23.89
CA GLU A 67 -0.07 -14.10 24.40
C GLU A 67 1.08 -14.36 23.44
N GLU A 68 2.14 -13.57 23.62
CA GLU A 68 3.46 -13.88 23.09
C GLU A 68 3.75 -15.34 23.44
N PRO A 69 4.06 -16.21 22.46
CA PRO A 69 4.58 -17.51 22.80
C PRO A 69 5.85 -17.25 23.63
N GLU A 70 5.89 -17.76 24.86
CA GLU A 70 7.04 -17.69 25.81
C GLU A 70 8.35 -18.26 25.23
N ASN A 71 8.38 -18.58 23.97
CA ASN A 71 9.54 -18.95 23.19
C ASN A 71 9.72 -17.93 22.06
N GLY A 72 10.46 -16.91 22.34
CA GLY A 72 11.13 -15.83 21.61
C GLY A 72 11.28 -15.86 20.09
N GLU A 73 10.29 -16.32 19.32
CA GLU A 73 10.17 -16.09 17.90
C GLU A 73 8.98 -15.13 17.69
N GLU A 74 9.25 -13.81 17.69
CA GLU A 74 8.34 -12.84 17.09
C GLU A 74 7.96 -13.34 15.68
N THR A 75 6.78 -13.91 15.53
CA THR A 75 6.25 -14.25 14.21
C THR A 75 5.97 -12.93 13.49
N ALA A 76 6.97 -12.45 12.76
CA ALA A 76 6.88 -11.20 12.01
C ALA A 76 5.65 -11.25 11.10
N LEU A 77 4.77 -10.25 11.21
CA LEU A 77 3.59 -10.15 10.34
C LEU A 77 4.03 -10.17 8.86
N PRO A 78 3.31 -10.91 8.00
CA PRO A 78 3.66 -11.02 6.60
C PRO A 78 3.57 -9.68 5.87
N ILE A 79 4.61 -9.34 5.10
CA ILE A 79 4.65 -8.14 4.27
C ILE A 79 3.90 -8.41 2.97
N LYS A 80 2.86 -7.65 2.70
CA LYS A 80 2.06 -7.75 1.48
C LYS A 80 2.70 -6.94 0.36
N VAL A 81 3.12 -7.63 -0.70
CA VAL A 81 3.84 -7.04 -1.84
C VAL A 81 2.99 -7.13 -3.10
N ALA A 82 2.63 -5.99 -3.70
CA ALA A 82 2.00 -5.93 -5.00
C ALA A 82 3.06 -5.75 -6.10
N VAL A 83 2.98 -6.56 -7.17
CA VAL A 83 3.84 -6.42 -8.35
C VAL A 83 3.03 -5.87 -9.51
N VAL A 84 3.25 -4.61 -9.85
CA VAL A 84 2.48 -3.87 -10.84
C VAL A 84 3.35 -3.36 -12.00
N GLY A 85 2.72 -2.94 -13.07
CA GLY A 85 3.38 -2.43 -14.27
C GLY A 85 2.67 -2.92 -15.54
N ARG A 86 3.02 -2.35 -16.69
CA ARG A 86 2.42 -2.67 -17.98
C ARG A 86 2.56 -4.15 -18.37
N PRO A 87 1.74 -4.67 -19.31
CA PRO A 87 1.95 -5.98 -19.91
C PRO A 87 3.37 -6.11 -20.47
N ASN A 88 3.95 -7.31 -20.37
CA ASN A 88 5.30 -7.63 -20.88
C ASN A 88 6.49 -6.88 -20.26
N ALA A 89 6.30 -6.11 -19.17
CA ALA A 89 7.40 -5.50 -18.41
C ALA A 89 8.27 -6.55 -17.68
N GLY A 90 7.82 -7.81 -17.62
CA GLY A 90 8.54 -8.91 -16.99
C GLY A 90 8.11 -9.24 -15.57
N LYS A 91 6.90 -8.80 -15.14
CA LYS A 91 6.34 -9.10 -13.83
C LYS A 91 6.32 -10.59 -13.51
N SER A 92 5.77 -11.41 -14.42
CA SER A 92 5.71 -12.87 -14.22
C SER A 92 7.10 -13.51 -14.15
N SER A 93 8.05 -13.01 -14.94
CA SER A 93 9.43 -13.48 -14.89
C SER A 93 10.08 -13.12 -13.54
N LEU A 94 9.86 -11.90 -13.05
CA LEU A 94 10.35 -11.44 -11.76
C LEU A 94 9.80 -12.29 -10.62
N VAL A 95 8.48 -12.48 -10.57
CA VAL A 95 7.81 -13.32 -9.57
C VAL A 95 8.32 -14.76 -9.62
N ASN A 96 8.44 -15.34 -10.82
CA ASN A 96 8.96 -16.70 -10.98
C ASN A 96 10.42 -16.81 -10.50
N THR A 97 11.23 -15.79 -10.71
CA THR A 97 12.62 -15.75 -10.23
C THR A 97 12.66 -15.65 -8.70
N ILE A 98 11.83 -14.79 -8.11
CA ILE A 98 11.68 -14.69 -6.66
C ILE A 98 11.30 -16.04 -6.06
N LEU A 99 10.28 -16.70 -6.62
CA LEU A 99 9.76 -17.98 -6.10
C LEU A 99 10.70 -19.18 -6.32
N ARG A 100 11.65 -19.06 -7.26
CA ARG A 100 12.69 -20.11 -7.51
C ARG A 100 13.94 -19.93 -6.67
N ASP A 101 14.09 -18.81 -5.98
CA ASP A 101 15.24 -18.62 -5.09
C ASP A 101 15.21 -19.68 -3.98
N ARG A 102 16.37 -20.34 -3.75
CA ARG A 102 16.51 -21.40 -2.73
C ARG A 102 16.25 -20.92 -1.30
N ARG A 103 16.28 -19.60 -1.09
CA ARG A 103 15.95 -18.96 0.19
C ARG A 103 14.45 -18.74 0.39
N THR A 104 13.65 -19.09 -0.63
CA THR A 104 12.20 -18.86 -0.64
C THR A 104 11.48 -20.18 -0.44
N ILE A 105 10.74 -20.30 0.64
CA ILE A 105 9.88 -21.46 0.92
C ILE A 105 8.43 -21.00 0.71
N VAL A 106 7.72 -21.63 -0.22
CA VAL A 106 6.27 -21.43 -0.36
C VAL A 106 5.59 -22.06 0.83
N SER A 107 5.03 -21.22 1.72
CA SER A 107 4.35 -21.68 2.92
C SER A 107 2.91 -22.07 2.58
N ASN A 108 2.50 -23.27 2.99
CA ASN A 108 1.12 -23.73 2.99
C ASN A 108 0.37 -23.30 4.27
N VAL A 109 0.61 -22.09 4.77
CA VAL A 109 -0.11 -21.61 5.94
C VAL A 109 -1.59 -21.47 5.60
N ALA A 110 -2.37 -22.43 6.09
CA ALA A 110 -3.82 -22.41 6.02
C ALA A 110 -4.35 -21.21 6.82
N GLY A 111 -5.05 -20.28 6.16
CA GLY A 111 -5.73 -19.17 6.83
C GLY A 111 -5.56 -17.79 6.20
N THR A 112 -4.60 -17.58 5.28
CA THR A 112 -4.37 -16.26 4.65
C THR A 112 -4.99 -16.13 3.25
N THR A 113 -5.56 -17.19 2.69
CA THR A 113 -6.11 -17.23 1.33
C THR A 113 -7.62 -17.05 1.34
N ARG A 114 -8.11 -15.82 1.46
CA ARG A 114 -9.49 -15.51 1.02
C ARG A 114 -9.62 -15.33 -0.49
N ASP A 115 -8.51 -15.09 -1.19
CA ASP A 115 -8.46 -15.02 -2.65
C ASP A 115 -7.40 -16.02 -3.16
N ALA A 116 -7.78 -16.92 -4.07
CA ALA A 116 -6.92 -17.98 -4.67
C ALA A 116 -5.73 -17.44 -5.52
N ILE A 117 -5.32 -16.21 -5.30
CA ILE A 117 -4.48 -15.38 -6.17
C ILE A 117 -3.22 -14.90 -5.44
N ASP A 118 -3.23 -14.94 -4.10
CA ASP A 118 -2.12 -14.49 -3.25
C ASP A 118 -1.16 -15.66 -2.98
N ILE A 119 0.15 -15.42 -3.06
CA ILE A 119 1.19 -16.45 -2.82
C ILE A 119 1.96 -16.10 -1.55
N PRO A 120 1.77 -16.86 -0.46
CA PRO A 120 2.61 -16.72 0.72
C PRO A 120 3.98 -17.32 0.47
N TYR A 121 5.05 -16.66 0.92
CA TYR A 121 6.40 -17.17 0.86
C TYR A 121 7.27 -16.62 2.00
N LEU A 122 8.33 -17.34 2.33
CA LEU A 122 9.29 -16.98 3.36
C LEU A 122 10.64 -16.66 2.72
N HIS A 123 11.23 -15.52 3.08
CA HIS A 123 12.58 -15.13 2.66
C HIS A 123 13.39 -14.67 3.87
N ASP A 124 14.50 -15.34 4.16
CA ASP A 124 15.36 -15.10 5.32
C ASP A 124 14.56 -14.96 6.64
N SER A 125 13.66 -15.93 6.90
CA SER A 125 12.75 -15.98 8.06
C SER A 125 11.69 -14.87 8.13
N GLN A 126 11.66 -13.91 7.20
CA GLN A 126 10.61 -12.93 7.08
C GLN A 126 9.49 -13.45 6.18
N PRO A 127 8.22 -13.51 6.67
CA PRO A 127 7.08 -13.87 5.85
C PRO A 127 6.66 -12.73 4.92
N TYR A 128 6.29 -13.10 3.69
CA TYR A 128 5.76 -12.22 2.65
C TYR A 128 4.52 -12.81 2.01
N VAL A 129 3.70 -11.97 1.41
CA VAL A 129 2.56 -12.37 0.57
C VAL A 129 2.60 -11.58 -0.72
N LEU A 130 2.81 -12.27 -1.84
CA LEU A 130 2.65 -11.68 -3.17
C LEU A 130 1.17 -11.59 -3.52
N ILE A 131 0.66 -10.38 -3.71
CA ILE A 131 -0.75 -10.12 -3.95
C ILE A 131 -1.06 -10.14 -5.45
N ASP A 132 -2.23 -10.71 -5.79
CA ASP A 132 -2.83 -10.74 -7.14
C ASP A 132 -1.91 -11.32 -8.22
N THR A 133 -1.37 -12.49 -7.97
CA THR A 133 -0.52 -13.22 -8.93
C THR A 133 -1.29 -13.91 -10.06
N ALA A 134 -2.63 -13.88 -10.11
CA ALA A 134 -3.45 -14.53 -11.13
C ALA A 134 -3.19 -14.02 -12.55
N GLY A 135 -2.92 -12.73 -12.69
CA GLY A 135 -2.51 -12.12 -13.96
C GLY A 135 -1.12 -12.54 -14.44
N MET A 136 -0.36 -13.25 -13.58
CA MET A 136 1.05 -13.63 -13.83
C MET A 136 1.22 -15.07 -14.28
N ARG A 137 0.17 -15.94 -14.18
CA ARG A 137 0.21 -17.31 -14.72
C ARG A 137 0.11 -17.28 -16.23
N PRO A 138 0.85 -18.15 -16.97
CA PRO A 138 0.74 -18.25 -18.42
C PRO A 138 -0.70 -18.59 -18.80
N ARG A 139 -1.42 -17.67 -19.44
CA ARG A 139 -2.75 -17.92 -20.00
C ARG A 139 -2.61 -18.37 -21.45
N SER A 140 -3.40 -19.36 -21.84
CA SER A 140 -3.61 -19.72 -23.24
C SER A 140 -4.19 -18.51 -24.00
N ARG A 141 -3.70 -18.31 -25.22
CA ARG A 141 -4.01 -17.20 -26.12
C ARG A 141 -5.50 -17.09 -26.48
N ARG A 142 -6.31 -16.38 -25.70
CA ARG A 142 -7.65 -15.90 -26.14
C ARG A 142 -8.27 -15.04 -25.04
N ASP A 143 -7.98 -13.72 -25.03
CA ASP A 143 -8.91 -12.73 -24.47
C ASP A 143 -8.44 -11.32 -24.77
N THR A 144 -9.14 -10.62 -25.64
CA THR A 144 -8.91 -9.25 -26.08
C THR A 144 -9.50 -8.18 -25.17
N SER A 145 -10.13 -8.55 -24.06
CA SER A 145 -10.67 -7.62 -23.03
C SER A 145 -9.68 -7.31 -21.89
N VAL A 146 -8.39 -7.60 -22.11
CA VAL A 146 -7.37 -7.76 -21.04
C VAL A 146 -6.90 -6.45 -20.41
N GLU A 147 -6.96 -5.29 -21.11
CA GLU A 147 -6.32 -4.07 -20.61
C GLU A 147 -7.11 -3.36 -19.51
N VAL A 148 -8.43 -3.27 -19.62
CA VAL A 148 -9.28 -2.60 -18.62
C VAL A 148 -9.35 -3.42 -17.32
N PHE A 149 -9.49 -4.75 -17.45
CA PHE A 149 -9.48 -5.65 -16.28
C PHE A 149 -8.11 -5.72 -15.60
N SER A 150 -7.01 -5.52 -16.34
CA SER A 150 -5.65 -5.47 -15.79
C SER A 150 -5.44 -4.21 -14.92
N ALA A 151 -5.94 -3.05 -15.35
CA ALA A 151 -5.81 -1.80 -14.59
C ALA A 151 -6.59 -1.85 -13.26
N MET A 152 -7.85 -2.27 -13.29
CA MET A 152 -8.69 -2.39 -12.09
C MET A 152 -8.13 -3.41 -11.07
N ARG A 153 -7.56 -4.53 -11.54
CA ARG A 153 -6.91 -5.50 -10.67
C ARG A 153 -5.65 -4.94 -10.03
N SER A 154 -4.84 -4.23 -10.81
CA SER A 154 -3.64 -3.58 -10.29
C SER A 154 -3.99 -2.57 -9.20
N GLU A 155 -5.04 -1.79 -9.36
CA GLU A 155 -5.52 -0.84 -8.34
C GLU A 155 -6.00 -1.55 -7.07
N LYS A 156 -6.79 -2.63 -7.20
CA LYS A 156 -7.22 -3.44 -6.04
C LYS A 156 -6.01 -4.06 -5.32
N ALA A 157 -5.02 -4.54 -6.05
CA ALA A 157 -3.79 -5.08 -5.48
C ALA A 157 -2.98 -3.99 -4.75
N LEU A 158 -2.86 -2.80 -5.35
CA LEU A 158 -2.17 -1.65 -4.74
C LEU A 158 -2.77 -1.27 -3.39
N ARG A 159 -4.11 -1.18 -3.30
CA ARG A 159 -4.79 -0.83 -2.03
C ARG A 159 -4.52 -1.84 -0.90
N ARG A 160 -4.43 -3.14 -1.23
CA ARG A 160 -4.19 -4.22 -0.27
C ARG A 160 -2.72 -4.36 0.13
N ALA A 161 -1.80 -3.79 -0.63
CA ALA A 161 -0.37 -3.93 -0.43
C ALA A 161 0.18 -3.02 0.67
N ASP A 162 1.20 -3.50 1.37
CA ASP A 162 2.04 -2.70 2.24
C ASP A 162 3.15 -2.00 1.45
N ILE A 163 3.60 -2.60 0.35
CA ILE A 163 4.61 -2.06 -0.55
C ILE A 163 4.36 -2.49 -2.00
N CYS A 164 4.69 -1.62 -2.95
CA CYS A 164 4.49 -1.84 -4.38
C CYS A 164 5.84 -1.99 -5.11
N LEU A 165 5.95 -2.99 -5.99
CA LEU A 165 7.04 -3.14 -6.94
C LEU A 165 6.53 -2.69 -8.32
N LEU A 166 6.91 -1.49 -8.75
CA LEU A 166 6.60 -0.99 -10.09
C LEU A 166 7.63 -1.51 -11.08
N VAL A 167 7.24 -2.50 -11.89
CA VAL A 167 8.14 -3.15 -12.86
C VAL A 167 8.07 -2.42 -14.19
N ILE A 168 9.22 -1.90 -14.64
CA ILE A 168 9.41 -1.16 -15.89
C ILE A 168 10.36 -1.93 -16.79
N ASP A 169 10.01 -2.07 -18.07
CA ASP A 169 10.90 -2.57 -19.12
C ASP A 169 11.76 -1.41 -19.63
N ILE A 170 12.98 -1.31 -19.11
CA ILE A 170 13.86 -0.19 -19.44
C ILE A 170 14.39 -0.24 -20.88
N ALA A 171 14.50 -1.43 -21.48
CA ALA A 171 14.92 -1.56 -22.86
C ALA A 171 13.91 -0.92 -23.85
N ALA A 172 12.63 -0.81 -23.44
CA ALA A 172 11.60 -0.11 -24.21
C ALA A 172 11.36 1.32 -23.69
N GLY A 173 12.09 1.76 -22.65
CA GLY A 173 11.94 3.05 -21.99
C GLY A 173 10.70 3.17 -21.11
N ILE A 174 10.60 4.30 -20.38
CA ILE A 174 9.45 4.63 -19.54
C ILE A 174 8.33 5.18 -20.43
N THR A 175 7.16 4.55 -20.37
CA THR A 175 6.03 4.83 -21.24
C THR A 175 4.85 5.47 -20.49
N GLN A 176 3.85 5.96 -21.22
CA GLN A 176 2.62 6.52 -20.64
C GLN A 176 1.92 5.56 -19.66
N PRO A 177 1.71 4.25 -19.96
CA PRO A 177 1.16 3.29 -19.00
C PRO A 177 1.99 3.16 -17.73
N ASP A 178 3.32 3.23 -17.81
CA ASP A 178 4.20 3.19 -16.62
C ASP A 178 3.98 4.42 -15.75
N ARG A 179 3.93 5.63 -16.35
CA ARG A 179 3.62 6.88 -15.64
C ARG A 179 2.24 6.86 -15.00
N ARG A 180 1.22 6.32 -15.70
CA ARG A 180 -0.13 6.20 -15.14
C ARG A 180 -0.16 5.29 -13.92
N THR A 181 0.51 4.13 -13.98
CA THR A 181 0.60 3.21 -12.83
C THR A 181 1.33 3.86 -11.65
N ALA A 182 2.43 4.57 -11.93
CA ALA A 182 3.16 5.34 -10.92
C ALA A 182 2.30 6.44 -10.28
N GLY A 183 1.44 7.11 -11.07
CA GLY A 183 0.49 8.11 -10.58
C GLY A 183 -0.50 7.51 -9.58
N ILE A 184 -1.09 6.36 -9.88
CA ILE A 184 -1.99 5.66 -8.97
C ILE A 184 -1.27 5.28 -7.66
N ILE A 185 -0.01 4.83 -7.73
CA ILE A 185 0.79 4.52 -6.53
C ILE A 185 0.98 5.76 -5.65
N ALA A 186 1.27 6.91 -6.28
CA ALA A 186 1.43 8.19 -5.59
C ALA A 186 0.13 8.66 -4.93
N GLU A 187 -1.01 8.58 -5.65
CA GLU A 187 -2.34 8.93 -5.16
C GLU A 187 -2.77 8.06 -3.96
N GLU A 188 -2.46 6.77 -3.99
CA GLU A 188 -2.74 5.84 -2.88
C GLU A 188 -1.72 5.97 -1.73
N GLY A 189 -0.71 6.84 -1.84
CA GLY A 189 0.31 7.08 -0.81
C GLY A 189 1.13 5.84 -0.43
N LYS A 190 1.28 4.88 -1.35
CA LYS A 190 1.92 3.59 -1.06
C LYS A 190 3.44 3.67 -1.16
N PRO A 191 4.19 3.05 -0.23
CA PRO A 191 5.60 2.80 -0.43
C PRO A 191 5.84 2.06 -1.73
N CYS A 192 6.84 2.48 -2.50
CA CYS A 192 7.13 1.94 -3.82
C CYS A 192 8.62 1.71 -4.03
N ILE A 193 8.94 0.63 -4.76
CA ILE A 193 10.26 0.38 -5.34
C ILE A 193 10.09 0.29 -6.86
N ILE A 194 10.87 1.06 -7.60
CA ILE A 194 10.90 1.02 -9.06
C ILE A 194 11.85 -0.09 -9.48
N ILE A 195 11.33 -1.16 -10.09
CA ILE A 195 12.10 -2.27 -10.62
C ILE A 195 12.38 -2.02 -12.09
N VAL A 196 13.59 -1.58 -12.38
CA VAL A 196 14.09 -1.33 -13.73
C VAL A 196 14.54 -2.67 -14.33
N ASN A 197 13.58 -3.39 -14.92
CA ASN A 197 13.80 -4.74 -15.43
C ASN A 197 14.30 -4.75 -16.88
N LYS A 198 14.83 -5.90 -17.30
CA LYS A 198 15.50 -6.12 -18.59
C LYS A 198 16.73 -5.22 -18.77
N PHE A 199 17.40 -4.89 -17.68
CA PHE A 199 18.60 -4.07 -17.69
C PHE A 199 19.75 -4.70 -18.50
N ASP A 200 19.74 -6.02 -18.67
CA ASP A 200 20.68 -6.75 -19.54
C ASP A 200 20.53 -6.41 -21.02
N LEU A 201 19.34 -5.94 -21.45
CA LEU A 201 19.06 -5.52 -22.83
C LEU A 201 19.21 -4.02 -23.05
N PHE A 202 19.35 -3.23 -21.97
CA PHE A 202 19.48 -1.79 -22.05
C PHE A 202 20.93 -1.40 -22.31
N HIS A 203 21.23 -0.88 -23.50
CA HIS A 203 22.58 -0.47 -23.95
C HIS A 203 23.69 -1.46 -23.55
N PRO A 204 23.64 -2.73 -24.00
CA PRO A 204 24.49 -3.81 -23.49
C PRO A 204 26.00 -3.58 -23.69
N ASN A 205 26.37 -2.71 -24.66
CA ASN A 205 27.74 -2.35 -24.96
C ASN A 205 28.28 -1.17 -24.14
N ALA A 206 27.42 -0.45 -23.42
CA ALA A 206 27.81 0.65 -22.54
C ALA A 206 28.24 0.13 -21.14
N SER A 207 29.06 0.91 -20.44
CA SER A 207 29.46 0.57 -19.08
C SER A 207 28.24 0.49 -18.14
N ARG A 208 28.31 -0.35 -17.10
CA ARG A 208 27.25 -0.41 -16.10
C ARG A 208 27.00 0.95 -15.44
N LYS A 209 28.06 1.71 -15.21
CA LYS A 209 27.99 3.05 -14.59
C LYS A 209 27.19 4.02 -15.46
N ASP A 210 27.49 4.08 -16.76
CA ASP A 210 26.82 5.00 -17.68
C ASP A 210 25.34 4.62 -17.83
N ARG A 211 25.04 3.32 -17.95
CA ARG A 211 23.66 2.82 -17.99
C ARG A 211 22.87 3.16 -16.74
N MET A 212 23.49 3.05 -15.55
CA MET A 212 22.84 3.40 -14.29
C MET A 212 22.57 4.91 -14.20
N ALA A 213 23.50 5.75 -14.64
CA ALA A 213 23.33 7.21 -14.67
C ALA A 213 22.19 7.62 -15.62
N GLU A 214 22.13 6.99 -16.80
CA GLU A 214 21.06 7.25 -17.77
C GLU A 214 19.69 6.81 -17.24
N VAL A 215 19.60 5.65 -16.59
CA VAL A 215 18.37 5.18 -15.95
C VAL A 215 17.93 6.14 -14.84
N GLU A 216 18.87 6.59 -14.00
CA GLU A 216 18.57 7.55 -12.94
C GLU A 216 17.99 8.84 -13.48
N GLU A 217 18.58 9.37 -14.56
CA GLU A 217 18.08 10.58 -15.23
C GLU A 217 16.67 10.35 -15.81
N GLN A 218 16.43 9.22 -16.50
CA GLN A 218 15.11 8.89 -17.05
C GLN A 218 14.07 8.76 -15.94
N VAL A 219 14.37 8.04 -14.84
CA VAL A 219 13.46 7.87 -13.70
C VAL A 219 13.13 9.23 -13.05
N ARG A 220 14.13 10.06 -12.80
CA ARG A 220 13.94 11.39 -12.22
C ARG A 220 13.08 12.30 -13.10
N ARG A 221 13.28 12.27 -14.41
CA ARG A 221 12.54 13.08 -15.37
C ARG A 221 11.10 12.61 -15.54
N GLU A 222 10.91 11.30 -15.74
CA GLU A 222 9.61 10.74 -16.14
C GLU A 222 8.70 10.41 -14.93
N LEU A 223 9.29 10.16 -13.76
CA LEU A 223 8.59 9.73 -12.54
C LEU A 223 8.88 10.66 -11.35
N PHE A 224 9.06 11.96 -11.61
CA PHE A 224 9.42 12.97 -10.60
C PHE A 224 8.45 13.02 -9.41
N PHE A 225 7.18 12.67 -9.61
CA PHE A 225 6.14 12.67 -8.59
C PHE A 225 6.21 11.49 -7.61
N ILE A 226 7.05 10.47 -7.88
CA ILE A 226 7.41 9.40 -6.95
C ILE A 226 8.93 9.40 -6.68
N SER A 227 9.55 10.58 -6.60
CA SER A 227 10.98 10.76 -6.38
C SER A 227 11.50 10.15 -5.06
N TYR A 228 10.60 9.85 -4.11
CA TYR A 228 10.89 9.13 -2.87
C TYR A 228 11.19 7.65 -3.11
N ALA A 229 10.74 7.08 -4.22
CA ALA A 229 10.88 5.66 -4.50
C ALA A 229 12.32 5.32 -4.95
N PRO A 230 13.01 4.40 -4.28
CA PRO A 230 14.28 3.89 -4.78
C PRO A 230 14.06 3.07 -6.05
N PHE A 231 15.06 3.02 -6.92
CA PHE A 231 15.05 2.13 -8.07
C PHE A 231 16.12 1.05 -7.99
N ILE A 232 15.82 -0.12 -8.55
CA ILE A 232 16.70 -1.29 -8.59
C ILE A 232 16.77 -1.77 -10.04
N ALA A 233 17.99 -1.82 -10.59
CA ALA A 233 18.24 -2.42 -11.89
C ALA A 233 18.26 -3.94 -11.77
N THR A 234 17.39 -4.61 -12.54
CA THR A 234 17.23 -6.07 -12.51
C THR A 234 17.27 -6.68 -13.91
N SER A 235 17.67 -7.93 -13.99
CA SER A 235 17.33 -8.82 -15.08
C SER A 235 16.65 -10.06 -14.52
N ALA A 236 15.31 -10.06 -14.57
CA ALA A 236 14.55 -11.21 -14.09
C ALA A 236 14.89 -12.51 -14.84
N LYS A 237 15.29 -12.41 -16.11
CA LYS A 237 15.74 -13.57 -16.91
C LYS A 237 17.04 -14.16 -16.43
N LYS A 238 17.98 -13.32 -16.00
CA LYS A 238 19.30 -13.73 -15.51
C LYS A 238 19.36 -13.86 -13.98
N ALA A 239 18.27 -13.57 -13.28
CA ALA A 239 18.18 -13.49 -11.82
C ALA A 239 19.14 -12.45 -11.19
N GLU A 240 19.55 -11.42 -11.94
CA GLU A 240 20.43 -10.37 -11.47
C GLU A 240 19.65 -9.27 -10.73
N GLY A 241 20.13 -8.85 -9.55
CA GLY A 241 19.58 -7.74 -8.74
C GLY A 241 18.29 -8.06 -8.01
N VAL A 242 17.78 -9.29 -8.09
CA VAL A 242 16.51 -9.68 -7.45
C VAL A 242 16.67 -9.79 -5.92
N GLU A 243 17.82 -10.23 -5.46
CA GLU A 243 18.16 -10.35 -4.04
C GLU A 243 18.20 -9.00 -3.30
N ILE A 244 18.43 -7.90 -4.04
CA ILE A 244 18.45 -6.55 -3.47
C ILE A 244 17.03 -6.09 -3.08
N ILE A 245 15.99 -6.59 -3.77
CA ILE A 245 14.60 -6.18 -3.57
C ILE A 245 14.20 -6.38 -2.12
N PHE A 246 14.48 -7.54 -1.52
CA PHE A 246 14.09 -7.86 -0.16
C PHE A 246 14.80 -6.98 0.88
N LYS A 247 16.10 -6.72 0.67
CA LYS A 247 16.86 -5.79 1.53
C LYS A 247 16.25 -4.38 1.52
N VAL A 248 15.82 -3.93 0.34
CA VAL A 248 15.18 -2.61 0.20
C VAL A 248 13.78 -2.61 0.79
N ILE A 249 12.97 -3.67 0.62
CA ILE A 249 11.66 -3.81 1.26
C ILE A 249 11.79 -3.71 2.79
N THR A 250 12.70 -4.50 3.38
CA THR A 250 12.92 -4.50 4.83
C THR A 250 13.35 -3.12 5.34
N ARG A 251 14.22 -2.42 4.59
CA ARG A 251 14.63 -1.05 4.92
C ARG A 251 13.45 -0.08 4.90
N ILE A 252 12.67 -0.08 3.81
CA ILE A 252 11.50 0.81 3.67
C ILE A 252 10.50 0.54 4.78
N ARG A 253 10.19 -0.73 5.10
CA ARG A 253 9.29 -1.07 6.19
C ARG A 253 9.76 -0.51 7.52
N ARG A 254 11.03 -0.67 7.87
CA ARG A 254 11.61 -0.13 9.09
C ARG A 254 11.51 1.40 9.13
N GLU A 255 11.80 2.07 8.01
CA GLU A 255 11.76 3.52 7.89
C GLU A 255 10.32 4.06 7.93
N SER A 256 9.35 3.36 7.36
CA SER A 256 7.94 3.78 7.36
C SER A 256 7.26 3.71 8.73
N HIS A 257 7.82 2.95 9.68
CA HIS A 257 7.34 2.93 11.07
C HIS A 257 7.91 4.07 11.91
N ASN A 258 8.97 4.74 11.44
CA ASN A 258 9.56 5.89 12.12
C ASN A 258 8.80 7.17 11.75
N LEU A 259 7.69 7.42 12.43
CA LEU A 259 6.96 8.67 12.26
C LEU A 259 7.78 9.85 12.81
N PRO A 260 7.90 10.94 12.05
CA PRO A 260 8.60 12.14 12.55
C PRO A 260 7.83 12.71 13.73
N THR A 261 8.56 13.17 14.75
CA THR A 261 7.95 13.92 15.85
C THR A 261 7.33 15.22 15.34
N THR A 262 6.36 15.78 16.07
CA THR A 262 5.73 17.08 15.72
C THR A 262 6.77 18.18 15.50
N GLY A 263 7.85 18.21 16.33
CA GLY A 263 8.93 19.17 16.19
C GLY A 263 9.74 19.01 14.90
N GLN A 264 10.03 17.76 14.49
CA GLN A 264 10.70 17.45 13.22
C GLN A 264 9.82 17.82 12.02
N LEU A 265 8.52 17.51 12.09
CA LEU A 265 7.57 17.86 11.04
C LEU A 265 7.45 19.37 10.86
N ASN A 266 7.31 20.15 11.95
CA ASN A 266 7.24 21.60 11.89
C ASN A 266 8.52 22.21 11.30
N ARG A 267 9.68 21.69 11.67
CA ARG A 267 10.96 22.16 11.11
C ARG A 267 11.05 21.88 9.60
N LEU A 268 10.60 20.70 9.14
CA LEU A 268 10.56 20.36 7.72
C LEU A 268 9.61 21.27 6.94
N ILE A 269 8.42 21.55 7.49
CA ILE A 269 7.45 22.48 6.88
C ILE A 269 8.05 23.89 6.76
N GLN A 270 8.70 24.41 7.81
CA GLN A 270 9.37 25.71 7.77
C GLN A 270 10.47 25.78 6.71
N LEU A 271 11.31 24.74 6.60
CA LEU A 271 12.33 24.64 5.56
C LEU A 271 11.71 24.62 4.16
N ALA A 272 10.66 23.83 3.96
CA ALA A 272 9.96 23.75 2.67
C ALA A 272 9.34 25.09 2.26
N GLN A 273 8.74 25.82 3.21
CA GLN A 273 8.20 27.16 2.98
C GLN A 273 9.30 28.21 2.67
N GLN A 274 10.49 28.09 3.28
CA GLN A 274 11.63 28.95 2.97
C GLN A 274 12.20 28.66 1.57
N MET A 275 12.24 27.39 1.15
CA MET A 275 12.74 27.00 -0.18
C MET A 275 11.75 27.31 -1.30
N ASN A 276 10.46 27.18 -1.03
CA ASN A 276 9.36 27.46 -1.96
C ASN A 276 8.30 28.32 -1.26
N PRO A 277 8.53 29.62 -1.09
CA PRO A 277 7.53 30.49 -0.48
C PRO A 277 6.23 30.43 -1.30
N PRO A 278 5.06 30.21 -0.67
CA PRO A 278 3.78 30.27 -1.37
C PRO A 278 3.69 31.62 -2.06
N GLY A 279 3.45 31.61 -3.38
CA GLY A 279 3.32 32.84 -4.16
C GLY A 279 2.29 33.74 -3.48
N ALA A 280 2.63 35.00 -3.28
CA ALA A 280 1.71 36.00 -2.74
C ALA A 280 0.43 35.93 -3.59
N ALA A 281 -0.69 35.53 -2.97
CA ALA A 281 -1.98 35.54 -3.62
C ALA A 281 -2.24 37.00 -4.07
N SER A 282 -2.10 37.25 -5.36
CA SER A 282 -2.57 38.48 -5.99
C SER A 282 -4.10 38.42 -6.06
N GLY A 283 -4.71 38.62 -4.90
CA GLY A 283 -6.17 38.63 -4.69
C GLY A 283 -6.50 39.93 -3.97
N SER A 284 -6.92 40.93 -4.74
CA SER A 284 -7.60 42.13 -4.32
C SER A 284 -8.62 41.82 -3.21
N ALA A 285 -8.29 42.10 -1.98
CA ALA A 285 -9.25 42.25 -0.90
C ALA A 285 -10.04 43.52 -1.16
N ARG A 286 -11.15 43.43 -1.91
CA ARG A 286 -12.21 44.44 -1.82
C ARG A 286 -12.87 44.29 -0.46
N GLY A 287 -12.80 45.39 0.28
CA GLY A 287 -13.37 45.55 1.60
C GLY A 287 -14.83 45.09 1.69
N MET A 288 -15.13 44.44 2.78
CA MET A 288 -16.44 44.46 3.40
C MET A 288 -16.25 45.03 4.80
N THR A 289 -16.53 46.33 4.90
CA THR A 289 -16.88 47.00 6.13
C THR A 289 -18.29 46.58 6.51
N ILE A 290 -18.51 46.01 7.66
CA ILE A 290 -19.48 46.28 8.73
C ILE A 290 -19.39 45.17 9.74
#